data_30e67cb447da2291c8bbfde7c24fcf51
#
_entry.id   30e67cb447da2291c8bbfde7c24fcf51
#
_cell.length_a   1.000
_cell.length_b   1.000
_cell.length_c   1.000
_cell.angle_alpha   90.00
_cell.angle_beta   90.00
_cell.angle_gamma   90.00
#
_symmetry.space_group_name_H-M   'P 1'
#
loop_
_entity.id
_entity.type
_entity.pdbx_description
1 polymer ?
#
loop_
_entity_poly.entity_id
_entity_poly.type
_entity_poly.pdbx_seq_one_letter_code
_entity_poly.pdbx_strand_id
1 'polypeptide(L)'
;MAKKQTYKKTGIGATFAANLKLICDVRHVTDEQVMDYMGMCRATYYKKLRLPGEWKMEEVASASRLFKIPQADLVSRMLTPEEVAA
;
A
#
# COMPACT_ATOMS: atom_id res chain seq x y z
N MET A 1 -7.77 -25.44 -4.83
CA MET A 1 -7.83 -24.60 -5.98
C MET A 1 -6.80 -23.48 -5.93
N ALA A 2 -6.42 -23.07 -7.05
CA ALA A 2 -5.41 -22.02 -7.13
C ALA A 2 -5.94 -20.71 -6.57
N LYS A 3 -5.11 -20.02 -5.86
CA LYS A 3 -5.47 -18.73 -5.30
C LYS A 3 -4.69 -17.65 -5.96
N LYS A 4 -5.32 -16.53 -6.11
CA LYS A 4 -4.59 -15.37 -6.53
C LYS A 4 -3.59 -14.98 -5.47
N GLN A 5 -2.53 -14.37 -5.92
CA GLN A 5 -1.49 -13.89 -5.01
C GLN A 5 -1.92 -12.54 -4.43
N THR A 6 -2.93 -12.58 -3.60
CA THR A 6 -3.42 -11.38 -2.93
C THR A 6 -3.41 -11.64 -1.44
N TYR A 7 -3.64 -10.60 -0.66
CA TYR A 7 -3.57 -10.68 0.79
C TYR A 7 -4.94 -10.81 1.43
N LYS A 8 -5.92 -11.26 0.65
CA LYS A 8 -7.29 -11.24 1.09
C LYS A 8 -7.54 -11.97 2.40
N LYS A 9 -6.90 -13.11 2.58
CA LYS A 9 -7.18 -13.95 3.75
C LYS A 9 -6.28 -13.69 4.95
N THR A 10 -5.22 -12.94 4.77
CA THR A 10 -4.25 -12.75 5.82
C THR A 10 -4.33 -11.39 6.50
N GLY A 11 -5.08 -10.49 5.93
CA GLY A 11 -5.12 -9.13 6.45
C GLY A 11 -3.91 -8.29 6.07
N ILE A 12 -2.96 -8.85 5.35
CA ILE A 12 -1.77 -8.12 4.92
C ILE A 12 -2.17 -6.95 4.03
N GLY A 13 -3.13 -7.16 3.14
CA GLY A 13 -3.60 -6.08 2.27
C GLY A 13 -4.23 -4.93 3.04
N ALA A 14 -4.99 -5.25 4.09
CA ALA A 14 -5.59 -4.20 4.90
C ALA A 14 -4.53 -3.41 5.65
N THR A 15 -3.52 -4.09 6.17
CA THR A 15 -2.41 -3.43 6.83
C THR A 15 -1.66 -2.52 5.86
N PHE A 16 -1.39 -3.03 4.67
CA PHE A 16 -0.72 -2.24 3.64
C PHE A 16 -1.54 -1.00 3.28
N ALA A 17 -2.84 -1.15 3.07
CA ALA A 17 -3.70 -0.02 2.70
C ALA A 17 -3.72 1.04 3.79
N ALA A 18 -3.81 0.62 5.05
CA ALA A 18 -3.81 1.55 6.16
C ALA A 18 -2.48 2.29 6.26
N ASN A 19 -1.38 1.58 6.09
CA ASN A 19 -0.06 2.19 6.09
C ASN A 19 0.13 3.16 4.94
N LEU A 20 -0.40 2.81 3.77
CA LEU A 20 -0.32 3.68 2.61
C LEU A 20 -1.02 5.01 2.87
N LYS A 21 -2.22 4.96 3.45
CA LYS A 21 -2.95 6.17 3.78
C LYS A 21 -2.21 7.01 4.81
N LEU A 22 -1.65 6.36 5.82
CA LEU A 22 -0.88 7.06 6.84
C LEU A 22 0.33 7.76 6.23
N ILE A 23 1.06 7.07 5.37
CA ILE A 23 2.24 7.63 4.73
C ILE A 23 1.86 8.85 3.90
N CYS A 24 0.79 8.73 3.13
CA CYS A 24 0.34 9.85 2.30
C CYS A 24 -0.03 11.05 3.16
N ASP A 25 -0.71 10.81 4.28
CA ASP A 25 -1.10 11.90 5.17
C ASP A 25 0.11 12.56 5.81
N VAL A 26 1.02 11.77 6.34
CA VAL A 26 2.16 12.29 7.09
C VAL A 26 3.15 12.99 6.17
N ARG A 27 3.40 12.44 5.00
CA ARG A 27 4.39 12.98 4.06
C ARG A 27 3.80 13.92 3.04
N HIS A 28 2.48 14.16 3.11
CA HIS A 28 1.80 15.06 2.18
C HIS A 28 1.95 14.61 0.73
N VAL A 29 1.81 13.32 0.52
CA VAL A 29 1.84 12.72 -0.82
C VAL A 29 0.40 12.56 -1.28
N THR A 30 0.11 12.99 -2.51
CA THR A 30 -1.25 12.88 -3.03
C THR A 30 -1.50 11.51 -3.64
N ASP A 31 -2.77 11.14 -3.72
CA ASP A 31 -3.15 9.89 -4.37
C ASP A 31 -2.68 9.89 -5.83
N GLU A 32 -2.76 11.04 -6.51
CA GLU A 32 -2.31 11.14 -7.90
C GLU A 32 -0.84 10.82 -8.03
N GLN A 33 -0.02 11.27 -7.07
CA GLN A 33 1.41 10.97 -7.12
C GLN A 33 1.66 9.48 -6.98
N VAL A 34 0.92 8.82 -6.09
CA VAL A 34 1.04 7.38 -5.92
C VAL A 34 0.58 6.64 -7.18
N MET A 35 -0.55 7.06 -7.73
CA MET A 35 -1.07 6.43 -8.95
C MET A 35 -0.08 6.57 -10.12
N ASP A 36 0.51 7.73 -10.27
CA ASP A 36 1.48 7.97 -11.33
C ASP A 36 2.70 7.08 -11.16
N TYR A 37 3.20 7.00 -9.94
CA TYR A 37 4.38 6.18 -9.69
C TYR A 37 4.11 4.71 -9.97
N MET A 38 2.94 4.23 -9.58
CA MET A 38 2.58 2.84 -9.74
C MET A 38 2.06 2.50 -11.14
N GLY A 39 1.80 3.53 -11.97
CA GLY A 39 1.22 3.30 -13.28
C GLY A 39 -0.20 2.79 -13.20
N MET A 40 -0.96 3.25 -12.24
CA MET A 40 -2.28 2.74 -11.93
C MET A 40 -3.34 3.80 -12.22
N CYS A 41 -4.46 3.42 -12.81
CA CYS A 41 -5.53 4.37 -13.05
C CYS A 41 -6.35 4.58 -11.79
N ARG A 42 -7.10 5.67 -11.78
CA ARG A 42 -7.88 6.07 -10.62
C ARG A 42 -8.87 4.99 -10.19
N ALA A 43 -9.59 4.41 -11.14
CA ALA A 43 -10.59 3.39 -10.80
C ALA A 43 -9.95 2.18 -10.11
N THR A 44 -8.82 1.73 -10.62
CA THR A 44 -8.12 0.59 -10.04
C THR A 44 -7.58 0.94 -8.65
N TYR A 45 -6.98 2.12 -8.51
CA TYR A 45 -6.40 2.54 -7.25
C TYR A 45 -7.45 2.59 -6.13
N TYR A 46 -8.57 3.26 -6.39
CA TYR A 46 -9.60 3.38 -5.36
C TYR A 46 -10.33 2.07 -5.10
N LYS A 47 -10.43 1.21 -6.12
CA LYS A 47 -10.97 -0.13 -5.90
C LYS A 47 -10.11 -0.90 -4.93
N LYS A 48 -8.79 -0.83 -5.09
CA LYS A 48 -7.87 -1.56 -4.19
C LYS A 48 -7.89 -1.00 -2.79
N LEU A 49 -8.13 0.30 -2.63
CA LEU A 49 -8.29 0.86 -1.29
C LEU A 49 -9.55 0.34 -0.61
N ARG A 50 -10.63 0.16 -1.39
CA ARG A 50 -11.88 -0.38 -0.84
C ARG A 50 -11.79 -1.89 -0.62
N LEU A 51 -11.04 -2.58 -1.44
CA LEU A 51 -10.90 -4.03 -1.38
C LEU A 51 -9.42 -4.36 -1.18
N PRO A 52 -8.92 -4.21 0.05
CA PRO A 52 -7.47 -4.34 0.28
C PRO A 52 -6.87 -5.68 -0.11
N GLY A 53 -7.68 -6.72 -0.22
CA GLY A 53 -7.18 -8.01 -0.66
C GLY A 53 -6.74 -8.03 -2.12
N GLU A 54 -7.04 -6.96 -2.87
CA GLU A 54 -6.65 -6.88 -4.27
C GLU A 54 -5.24 -6.38 -4.48
N TRP A 55 -4.56 -5.89 -3.44
CA TRP A 55 -3.18 -5.43 -3.58
C TRP A 55 -2.27 -6.60 -3.92
N LYS A 56 -1.36 -6.37 -4.86
CA LYS A 56 -0.42 -7.39 -5.33
C LYS A 56 0.96 -7.11 -4.75
N MET A 57 1.78 -8.16 -4.69
CA MET A 57 3.12 -8.03 -4.14
C MET A 57 3.97 -7.01 -4.88
N GLU A 58 3.86 -6.97 -6.21
CA GLU A 58 4.65 -6.01 -6.97
C GLU A 58 4.22 -4.59 -6.71
N GLU A 59 2.96 -4.38 -6.34
CA GLU A 59 2.49 -3.05 -5.98
C GLU A 59 3.04 -2.63 -4.63
N VAL A 60 3.11 -3.57 -3.69
CA VAL A 60 3.75 -3.32 -2.41
C VAL A 60 5.22 -3.01 -2.61
N ALA A 61 5.89 -3.73 -3.50
CA ALA A 61 7.30 -3.46 -3.80
C ALA A 61 7.48 -2.06 -4.37
N SER A 62 6.57 -1.64 -5.24
CA SER A 62 6.62 -0.28 -5.79
C SER A 62 6.47 0.77 -4.70
N ALA A 63 5.53 0.56 -3.79
CA ALA A 63 5.35 1.49 -2.67
C ALA A 63 6.59 1.52 -1.78
N SER A 64 7.19 0.36 -1.55
CA SER A 64 8.41 0.28 -0.76
C SER A 64 9.52 1.13 -1.37
N ARG A 65 9.67 1.08 -2.67
CA ARG A 65 10.68 1.88 -3.36
C ARG A 65 10.34 3.37 -3.32
N LEU A 66 9.07 3.68 -3.52
CA LEU A 66 8.63 5.07 -3.52
C LEU A 66 8.86 5.74 -2.17
N PHE A 67 8.48 5.06 -1.10
CA PHE A 67 8.52 5.64 0.23
C PHE A 67 9.80 5.29 0.99
N LYS A 68 10.61 4.39 0.44
CA LYS A 68 11.85 3.95 1.07
C LYS A 68 11.61 3.32 2.44
N ILE A 69 10.56 2.51 2.51
CA ILE A 69 10.21 1.74 3.70
C ILE A 69 10.24 0.27 3.30
N PRO A 70 10.90 -0.60 4.08
CA PRO A 70 10.96 -2.02 3.72
C PRO A 70 9.59 -2.63 3.52
N GLN A 71 9.48 -3.51 2.54
CA GLN A 71 8.21 -4.19 2.27
C GLN A 71 7.65 -4.89 3.50
N ALA A 72 8.53 -5.54 4.26
CA ALA A 72 8.11 -6.25 5.45
C ALA A 72 7.39 -5.32 6.42
N ASP A 73 7.91 -4.11 6.58
CA ASP A 73 7.29 -3.15 7.49
C ASP A 73 5.94 -2.68 6.98
N LEU A 74 5.78 -2.57 5.67
CA LEU A 74 4.53 -2.10 5.10
C LEU A 74 3.38 -3.09 5.30
N VAL A 75 3.68 -4.37 5.43
CA VAL A 75 2.64 -5.40 5.44
C VAL A 75 2.51 -6.15 6.76
N SER A 76 3.46 -6.01 7.66
CA SER A 76 3.48 -6.84 8.86
C SER A 76 2.90 -6.18 10.09
N ARG A 77 2.82 -4.86 10.12
CA ARG A 77 2.31 -4.15 11.28
C ARG A 77 1.87 -2.75 10.89
N MET A 78 1.06 -2.16 11.75
CA MET A 78 0.64 -0.77 11.54
C MET A 78 1.79 0.15 11.93
N LEU A 79 2.15 1.03 11.02
CA LEU A 79 3.22 1.99 11.27
C LEU A 79 2.69 3.16 12.10
N THR A 80 3.59 3.84 12.79
CA THR A 80 3.23 5.03 13.53
C THR A 80 3.61 6.28 12.74
N PRO A 81 2.98 7.42 13.03
CA PRO A 81 3.34 8.65 12.33
C PRO A 81 4.82 9.01 12.47
N GLU A 82 5.40 8.74 13.63
CA GLU A 82 6.82 9.04 13.84
C GLU A 82 7.72 8.19 12.93
N GLU A 83 7.36 6.92 12.77
CA GLU A 83 8.14 6.03 11.90
C GLU A 83 8.06 6.49 10.45
N VAL A 84 6.90 6.96 10.04
CA VAL A 84 6.68 7.37 8.66
C VAL A 84 7.33 8.71 8.37
N ALA A 85 7.36 9.60 9.35
CA ALA A 85 7.91 10.93 9.17
C ALA A 85 9.43 10.95 9.07
N ALA A 86 10.06 9.93 9.57
CA ALA A 86 11.53 9.88 9.62
C ALA A 86 12.19 9.81 8.25
#